data_5a3897effcaaf203b1a12cb945e1f6d8
#
_entry.id   5a3897effcaaf203b1a12cb945e1f6d8
#
_cell.length_a   1.000
_cell.length_b   1.000
_cell.length_c   1.000
_cell.angle_alpha   90.00
_cell.angle_beta   90.00
_cell.angle_gamma   90.00
#
_symmetry.space_group_name_H-M   'P 1'
#
loop_
_entity.id
_entity.type
_entity.pdbx_description
1 polymer ?
#
loop_
_entity_poly.entity_id
_entity_poly.type
_entity_poly.pdbx_seq_one_letter_code
_entity_poly.pdbx_strand_id
1 'polypeptide(L)'
;MIDVTHQINSVSRTVGRRAFRAGEARVITIGQSYDAPVEDVWDACTNPERIPRWFLPVTGELRVGGKYQLQGNAGGTVERCDPPNSFFATWEFGGEVSWIELRLTPEGDGTRFELEHIAHVDDTKWAEFGPGAVGVGWDSILLGLHSNVSGADSVKPEDAMAWLVSEEGRQFVTLSSEAWFAANVASGEEEPVAREAADRTTAAYTGDGS
;
A
#
# COMPACT_ATOMS: atom_id res chain seq x y z
N MET A 1 -11.77 6.83 17.85
CA MET A 1 -12.49 6.06 16.80
C MET A 1 -12.02 6.62 15.47
N ILE A 2 -11.50 5.76 14.61
CA ILE A 2 -10.97 6.16 13.30
C ILE A 2 -12.14 6.40 12.35
N ASP A 3 -12.14 7.51 11.62
CA ASP A 3 -13.10 7.72 10.53
C ASP A 3 -12.63 6.95 9.28
N VAL A 4 -12.95 5.65 9.25
CA VAL A 4 -12.54 4.76 8.16
C VAL A 4 -13.11 5.19 6.81
N THR A 5 -14.31 5.77 6.79
CA THR A 5 -14.94 6.25 5.55
C THR A 5 -14.19 7.45 4.99
N HIS A 6 -13.84 8.41 5.85
CA HIS A 6 -13.04 9.56 5.45
C HIS A 6 -11.67 9.11 4.95
N GLN A 7 -10.99 8.21 5.67
CA GLN A 7 -9.68 7.72 5.27
C GLN A 7 -9.72 7.07 3.87
N ILE A 8 -10.66 6.14 3.64
CA ILE A 8 -10.77 5.47 2.32
C ILE A 8 -11.06 6.47 1.20
N ASN A 9 -11.92 7.46 1.44
CA ASN A 9 -12.26 8.47 0.44
C ASN A 9 -11.13 9.48 0.19
N SER A 10 -10.20 9.64 1.10
CA SER A 10 -9.02 10.51 0.95
C SER A 10 -7.91 9.88 0.11
N VAL A 11 -8.03 8.60 -0.23
CA VAL A 11 -7.04 7.84 -0.99
C VAL A 11 -7.47 7.68 -2.44
N SER A 12 -6.60 8.03 -3.38
CA SER A 12 -6.76 7.74 -4.80
C SER A 12 -6.17 6.37 -5.15
N ARG A 13 -6.81 5.65 -6.08
CA ARG A 13 -6.37 4.32 -6.51
C ARG A 13 -6.50 4.21 -8.03
N THR A 14 -5.48 3.67 -8.66
CA THR A 14 -5.53 3.32 -10.08
C THR A 14 -4.90 1.96 -10.33
N VAL A 15 -5.36 1.30 -11.37
CA VAL A 15 -4.87 0.00 -11.84
C VAL A 15 -4.44 0.17 -13.29
N GLY A 16 -3.32 -0.43 -13.67
CA GLY A 16 -2.83 -0.35 -15.03
C GLY A 16 -1.87 -1.50 -15.37
N ARG A 17 -1.36 -1.42 -16.58
CA ARG A 17 -0.32 -2.33 -17.09
C ARG A 17 0.74 -1.51 -17.81
N ARG A 18 1.98 -1.93 -17.75
CA ARG A 18 3.08 -1.36 -18.54
C ARG A 18 4.16 -2.38 -18.83
N ALA A 19 4.90 -2.14 -19.90
CA ALA A 19 6.16 -2.85 -20.11
C ALA A 19 7.14 -2.50 -18.97
N PHE A 20 7.65 -3.52 -18.30
CA PHE A 20 8.59 -3.36 -17.22
C PHE A 20 9.60 -4.50 -17.21
N ARG A 21 10.91 -4.17 -17.29
CA ARG A 21 12.00 -5.16 -17.41
C ARG A 21 11.75 -6.14 -18.56
N ALA A 22 11.63 -7.43 -18.27
CA ALA A 22 11.54 -8.49 -19.28
C ALA A 22 10.11 -8.86 -19.71
N GLY A 23 9.09 -8.10 -19.30
CA GLY A 23 7.69 -8.44 -19.62
C GLY A 23 6.70 -7.33 -19.37
N GLU A 24 5.42 -7.64 -19.52
CA GLU A 24 4.33 -6.78 -19.08
C GLU A 24 4.13 -6.97 -17.57
N ALA A 25 4.01 -5.88 -16.84
CA ALA A 25 3.71 -5.88 -15.43
C ALA A 25 2.36 -5.21 -15.17
N ARG A 26 1.67 -5.72 -14.16
CA ARG A 26 0.52 -5.04 -13.57
C ARG A 26 1.02 -4.01 -12.57
N VAL A 27 0.35 -2.86 -12.53
CA VAL A 27 0.71 -1.75 -11.66
C VAL A 27 -0.53 -1.31 -10.91
N ILE A 28 -0.44 -1.26 -9.60
CA ILE A 28 -1.41 -0.53 -8.79
C ILE A 28 -0.74 0.75 -8.30
N THR A 29 -1.47 1.85 -8.32
CA THR A 29 -1.00 3.12 -7.75
C THR A 29 -1.97 3.53 -6.66
N ILE A 30 -1.42 3.88 -5.51
CA ILE A 30 -2.16 4.41 -4.37
C ILE A 30 -1.57 5.76 -3.99
N GLY A 31 -2.42 6.74 -3.65
CA GLY A 31 -1.94 8.06 -3.30
C GLY A 31 -2.85 8.78 -2.32
N GLN A 32 -2.23 9.62 -1.48
CA GLN A 32 -2.91 10.45 -0.50
C GLN A 32 -2.15 11.77 -0.32
N SER A 33 -2.89 12.85 -0.05
CA SER A 33 -2.28 14.13 0.29
C SER A 33 -2.22 14.29 1.81
N TYR A 34 -1.09 14.80 2.30
CA TYR A 34 -0.84 15.05 3.72
C TYR A 34 -0.59 16.54 3.95
N ASP A 35 -1.15 17.07 5.03
CA ASP A 35 -0.88 18.44 5.50
C ASP A 35 0.43 18.46 6.31
N ALA A 36 1.52 18.20 5.60
CA ALA A 36 2.86 18.17 6.15
C ALA A 36 3.90 18.43 5.05
N PRO A 37 5.04 19.07 5.37
CA PRO A 37 6.14 19.29 4.42
C PRO A 37 6.70 17.96 3.86
N VAL A 38 7.24 18.01 2.64
CA VAL A 38 7.83 16.85 1.96
C VAL A 38 8.91 16.18 2.80
N GLU A 39 9.74 16.95 3.48
CA GLU A 39 10.82 16.44 4.33
C GLU A 39 10.28 15.64 5.52
N ASP A 40 9.14 16.02 6.09
CA ASP A 40 8.54 15.29 7.20
C ASP A 40 7.91 13.97 6.74
N VAL A 41 7.18 13.98 5.61
CA VAL A 41 6.63 12.75 5.01
C VAL A 41 7.75 11.83 4.55
N TRP A 42 8.82 12.38 3.97
CA TRP A 42 10.01 11.62 3.59
C TRP A 42 10.67 10.94 4.79
N ASP A 43 10.89 11.69 5.87
CA ASP A 43 11.45 11.14 7.11
C ASP A 43 10.55 10.05 7.69
N ALA A 44 9.23 10.23 7.67
CA ALA A 44 8.29 9.19 8.08
C ALA A 44 8.47 7.89 7.29
N CYS A 45 8.72 7.98 5.98
CA CYS A 45 8.81 6.83 5.07
C CYS A 45 10.20 6.18 5.01
N THR A 46 11.26 6.88 5.46
CA THR A 46 12.65 6.42 5.23
C THR A 46 13.51 6.34 6.50
N ASN A 47 13.07 6.92 7.60
CA ASN A 47 13.80 6.86 8.86
C ASN A 47 13.49 5.55 9.61
N PRO A 48 14.50 4.68 9.84
CA PRO A 48 14.29 3.37 10.49
C PRO A 48 13.83 3.47 11.95
N GLU A 49 13.98 4.63 12.61
CA GLU A 49 13.45 4.88 13.95
C GLU A 49 12.00 5.37 13.93
N ARG A 50 11.54 5.89 12.77
CA ARG A 50 10.20 6.43 12.62
C ARG A 50 9.23 5.42 12.00
N ILE A 51 9.65 4.64 11.01
CA ILE A 51 8.85 3.60 10.34
C ILE A 51 8.13 2.68 11.36
N PRO A 52 8.78 2.16 12.42
CA PRO A 52 8.13 1.27 13.39
C PRO A 52 6.97 1.90 14.18
N ARG A 53 6.83 3.21 14.16
CA ARG A 53 5.77 3.90 14.90
C ARG A 53 4.40 3.79 14.23
N TRP A 54 4.38 3.48 12.93
CA TRP A 54 3.16 3.44 12.13
C TRP A 54 3.09 2.22 11.19
N PHE A 55 4.19 1.51 11.03
CA PHE A 55 4.28 0.31 10.22
C PHE A 55 5.10 -0.76 10.97
N LEU A 56 5.81 -1.60 10.26
CA LEU A 56 6.60 -2.69 10.81
C LEU A 56 8.04 -2.25 11.12
N PRO A 57 8.68 -2.83 12.15
CA PRO A 57 10.10 -2.65 12.35
C PRO A 57 10.89 -3.02 11.10
N VAL A 58 11.84 -2.15 10.73
CA VAL A 58 12.72 -2.35 9.58
C VAL A 58 14.16 -2.51 10.04
N THR A 59 14.88 -3.43 9.42
CA THR A 59 16.32 -3.66 9.63
C THR A 59 17.06 -3.60 8.30
N GLY A 60 18.37 -3.47 8.35
CA GLY A 60 19.22 -3.42 7.16
C GLY A 60 19.73 -2.03 6.85
N GLU A 61 20.03 -1.78 5.57
CA GLU A 61 20.65 -0.54 5.10
C GLU A 61 19.72 0.18 4.11
N LEU A 62 19.08 1.26 4.58
CA LEU A 62 18.17 2.08 3.76
C LEU A 62 18.95 3.07 2.89
N ARG A 63 19.81 2.57 2.00
CA ARG A 63 20.58 3.31 1.01
C ARG A 63 20.64 2.57 -0.31
N VAL A 64 20.97 3.26 -1.38
CA VAL A 64 21.10 2.63 -2.71
C VAL A 64 22.08 1.45 -2.66
N GLY A 65 21.65 0.31 -3.16
CA GLY A 65 22.35 -0.98 -3.12
C GLY A 65 22.25 -1.72 -1.78
N GLY A 66 21.68 -1.10 -0.74
CA GLY A 66 21.47 -1.71 0.56
C GLY A 66 20.24 -2.62 0.57
N LYS A 67 20.29 -3.65 1.40
CA LYS A 67 19.16 -4.58 1.63
C LYS A 67 18.41 -4.16 2.88
N TYR A 68 17.09 -4.29 2.84
CA TYR A 68 16.21 -4.06 3.98
C TYR A 68 15.30 -5.27 4.24
N GLN A 69 14.80 -5.37 5.46
CA GLN A 69 13.84 -6.38 5.87
C GLN A 69 12.81 -5.77 6.82
N LEU A 70 11.55 -5.81 6.45
CA LEU A 70 10.42 -5.54 7.34
C LEU A 70 10.11 -6.79 8.17
N GLN A 71 9.94 -6.65 9.46
CA GLN A 71 9.76 -7.77 10.37
C GLN A 71 8.50 -8.57 10.03
N GLY A 72 8.68 -9.85 9.70
CA GLY A 72 7.57 -10.76 9.35
C GLY A 72 6.88 -10.45 8.03
N ASN A 73 7.46 -9.58 7.20
CA ASN A 73 6.90 -9.15 5.92
C ASN A 73 8.00 -9.12 4.85
N ALA A 74 7.83 -8.30 3.83
CA ALA A 74 8.75 -8.18 2.71
C ALA A 74 10.13 -7.65 3.09
N GLY A 75 11.12 -8.09 2.35
CA GLY A 75 12.43 -7.48 2.27
C GLY A 75 12.73 -7.00 0.86
N GLY A 76 13.96 -6.57 0.62
CA GLY A 76 14.36 -6.16 -0.72
C GLY A 76 15.65 -5.37 -0.76
N THR A 77 15.90 -4.77 -1.92
CA THR A 77 17.07 -3.94 -2.19
C THR A 77 16.61 -2.57 -2.67
N VAL A 78 17.17 -1.50 -2.12
CA VAL A 78 16.95 -0.13 -2.61
C VAL A 78 17.76 0.06 -3.89
N GLU A 79 17.08 0.23 -5.02
CA GLU A 79 17.76 0.35 -6.32
C GLU A 79 18.03 1.80 -6.71
N ARG A 80 17.14 2.74 -6.32
CA ARG A 80 17.27 4.19 -6.56
C ARG A 80 16.76 4.96 -5.36
N CYS A 81 17.31 6.14 -5.13
CA CYS A 81 16.86 7.06 -4.08
C CYS A 81 17.24 8.49 -4.48
N ASP A 82 16.26 9.39 -4.44
CA ASP A 82 16.37 10.82 -4.70
C ASP A 82 15.68 11.61 -3.58
N PRO A 83 16.35 11.80 -2.43
CA PRO A 83 15.75 12.48 -1.29
C PRO A 83 15.48 13.97 -1.57
N PRO A 84 14.36 14.53 -1.10
CA PRO A 84 13.26 13.89 -0.40
C PRO A 84 12.11 13.47 -1.33
N ASN A 85 12.37 13.24 -2.63
CA ASN A 85 11.34 13.16 -3.65
C ASN A 85 10.90 11.73 -3.98
N SER A 86 11.84 10.77 -4.00
CA SER A 86 11.49 9.41 -4.43
C SER A 86 12.47 8.34 -4.00
N PHE A 87 12.00 7.11 -3.90
CA PHE A 87 12.83 5.91 -3.94
C PHE A 87 12.19 4.80 -4.76
N PHE A 88 13.01 3.86 -5.20
CA PHE A 88 12.61 2.66 -5.91
C PHE A 88 13.33 1.46 -5.31
N ALA A 89 12.59 0.41 -4.98
CA ALA A 89 13.11 -0.77 -4.33
C ALA A 89 12.44 -2.05 -4.83
N THR A 90 13.14 -3.20 -4.73
CA THR A 90 12.47 -4.49 -4.83
C THR A 90 11.61 -4.72 -3.58
N TRP A 91 10.53 -5.49 -3.77
CA TRP A 91 9.63 -5.94 -2.71
C TRP A 91 9.54 -7.46 -2.83
N GLU A 92 10.25 -8.16 -1.93
CA GLU A 92 10.45 -9.60 -1.99
C GLU A 92 9.66 -10.26 -0.85
N PHE A 93 8.64 -11.03 -1.20
CA PHE A 93 7.77 -11.69 -0.23
C PHE A 93 7.30 -13.05 -0.75
N GLY A 94 7.31 -14.09 0.10
CA GLY A 94 6.81 -15.42 -0.26
C GLY A 94 7.55 -16.09 -1.43
N GLY A 95 8.79 -15.68 -1.71
CA GLY A 95 9.58 -16.17 -2.85
C GLY A 95 9.28 -15.45 -4.17
N GLU A 96 8.37 -14.49 -4.17
CA GLU A 96 8.06 -13.63 -5.32
C GLU A 96 8.77 -12.29 -5.20
N VAL A 97 9.10 -11.70 -6.35
CA VAL A 97 9.75 -10.38 -6.45
C VAL A 97 8.82 -9.45 -7.20
N SER A 98 8.53 -8.32 -6.57
CA SER A 98 7.84 -7.18 -7.13
C SER A 98 8.65 -5.91 -6.86
N TRP A 99 8.16 -4.76 -7.22
CA TRP A 99 8.86 -3.48 -7.02
C TRP A 99 7.90 -2.44 -6.49
N ILE A 100 8.46 -1.54 -5.71
CA ILE A 100 7.73 -0.35 -5.24
C ILE A 100 8.47 0.91 -5.67
N GLU A 101 7.71 1.91 -6.07
CA GLU A 101 8.21 3.27 -6.32
C GLU A 101 7.40 4.26 -5.50
N LEU A 102 8.05 4.91 -4.55
CA LEU A 102 7.47 6.03 -3.81
C LEU A 102 7.86 7.33 -4.50
N ARG A 103 6.88 8.24 -4.65
CA ARG A 103 7.09 9.64 -5.05
C ARG A 103 6.39 10.57 -4.09
N LEU A 104 7.09 11.63 -3.69
CA LEU A 104 6.55 12.74 -2.93
C LEU A 104 6.64 14.01 -3.76
N THR A 105 5.54 14.73 -3.86
CA THR A 105 5.47 15.98 -4.63
C THR A 105 4.87 17.07 -3.73
N PRO A 106 5.49 18.25 -3.63
CA PRO A 106 4.87 19.38 -2.92
C PRO A 106 3.50 19.73 -3.51
N GLU A 107 2.51 19.91 -2.65
CA GLU A 107 1.14 20.27 -3.01
C GLU A 107 0.63 21.40 -2.08
N GLY A 108 0.82 22.65 -2.50
CA GLY A 108 0.60 23.80 -1.60
C GLY A 108 1.58 23.79 -0.43
N ASP A 109 1.04 23.83 0.79
CA ASP A 109 1.83 23.72 2.03
C ASP A 109 2.00 22.25 2.48
N GLY A 110 1.41 21.33 1.74
CA GLY A 110 1.43 19.88 2.03
C GLY A 110 2.21 19.07 1.02
N THR A 111 1.98 17.75 1.07
CA THR A 111 2.68 16.76 0.24
C THR A 111 1.71 15.77 -0.37
N ARG A 112 1.78 15.60 -1.68
CA ARG A 112 1.19 14.45 -2.38
C ARG A 112 2.13 13.26 -2.30
N PHE A 113 1.67 12.19 -1.67
CA PHE A 113 2.30 10.88 -1.64
C PHE A 113 1.69 10.01 -2.75
N GLU A 114 2.52 9.33 -3.52
CA GLU A 114 2.11 8.29 -4.46
C GLU A 114 3.05 7.10 -4.35
N LEU A 115 2.47 5.90 -4.32
CA LEU A 115 3.21 4.64 -4.34
C LEU A 115 2.68 3.78 -5.48
N GLU A 116 3.58 3.34 -6.35
CA GLU A 116 3.32 2.29 -7.33
C GLU A 116 3.83 0.95 -6.80
N HIS A 117 3.00 -0.07 -6.87
CA HIS A 117 3.43 -1.46 -6.71
C HIS A 117 3.36 -2.15 -8.07
N ILE A 118 4.50 -2.65 -8.53
CA ILE A 118 4.70 -3.17 -9.87
C ILE A 118 5.02 -4.67 -9.75
N ALA A 119 4.23 -5.53 -10.38
CA ALA A 119 4.40 -6.97 -10.28
C ALA A 119 4.14 -7.68 -11.61
N HIS A 120 4.95 -8.70 -11.90
CA HIS A 120 4.63 -9.68 -12.93
C HIS A 120 3.68 -10.72 -12.33
N VAL A 121 2.39 -10.55 -12.55
CA VAL A 121 1.33 -11.43 -12.03
C VAL A 121 0.68 -12.12 -13.21
N ASP A 122 0.57 -13.46 -13.16
CA ASP A 122 -0.18 -14.19 -14.16
C ASP A 122 -1.69 -13.90 -14.08
N ASP A 123 -2.38 -14.07 -15.20
CA ASP A 123 -3.79 -13.70 -15.29
C ASP A 123 -4.70 -14.54 -14.37
N THR A 124 -4.30 -15.77 -14.01
CA THR A 124 -5.06 -16.62 -13.09
C THR A 124 -5.03 -16.07 -11.68
N LYS A 125 -3.83 -15.74 -11.17
CA LYS A 125 -3.66 -15.10 -9.85
C LYS A 125 -4.35 -13.74 -9.79
N TRP A 126 -4.25 -12.98 -10.88
CA TRP A 126 -4.93 -11.69 -10.96
C TRP A 126 -6.46 -11.83 -10.91
N ALA A 127 -7.02 -12.78 -11.65
CA ALA A 127 -8.45 -13.05 -11.66
C ALA A 127 -8.98 -13.54 -10.30
N GLU A 128 -8.11 -14.15 -9.47
CA GLU A 128 -8.49 -14.66 -8.15
C GLU A 128 -8.77 -13.53 -7.15
N PHE A 129 -7.87 -12.56 -7.02
CA PHE A 129 -7.95 -11.51 -5.98
C PHE A 129 -7.87 -10.08 -6.54
N GLY A 130 -7.49 -9.92 -7.80
CA GLY A 130 -7.35 -8.61 -8.43
C GLY A 130 -6.35 -7.68 -7.73
N PRO A 131 -6.52 -6.36 -7.88
CA PRO A 131 -5.65 -5.37 -7.23
C PRO A 131 -5.78 -5.35 -5.71
N GLY A 132 -6.92 -5.81 -5.17
CA GLY A 132 -7.18 -5.83 -3.75
C GLY A 132 -6.24 -6.74 -2.96
N ALA A 133 -5.67 -7.80 -3.61
CA ALA A 133 -4.71 -8.71 -2.98
C ALA A 133 -3.62 -8.01 -2.18
N VAL A 134 -3.05 -6.94 -2.73
CA VAL A 134 -2.03 -6.10 -2.09
C VAL A 134 -2.56 -4.71 -1.75
N GLY A 135 -3.59 -4.25 -2.46
CA GLY A 135 -4.15 -2.91 -2.33
C GLY A 135 -4.74 -2.62 -0.95
N VAL A 136 -5.48 -3.58 -0.37
CA VAL A 136 -6.01 -3.45 1.00
C VAL A 136 -4.89 -3.33 2.03
N GLY A 137 -3.79 -4.05 1.83
CA GLY A 137 -2.59 -3.91 2.65
C GLY A 137 -1.99 -2.50 2.55
N TRP A 138 -1.89 -1.95 1.34
CA TRP A 138 -1.39 -0.59 1.13
C TRP A 138 -2.31 0.47 1.74
N ASP A 139 -3.64 0.29 1.67
CA ASP A 139 -4.59 1.17 2.37
C ASP A 139 -4.36 1.17 3.88
N SER A 140 -4.11 0.00 4.47
CA SER A 140 -3.81 -0.11 5.89
C SER A 140 -2.50 0.60 6.26
N ILE A 141 -1.49 0.53 5.40
CA ILE A 141 -0.22 1.23 5.56
C ILE A 141 -0.43 2.75 5.49
N LEU A 142 -1.25 3.24 4.54
CA LEU A 142 -1.54 4.67 4.45
C LEU A 142 -2.35 5.19 5.65
N LEU A 143 -3.23 4.39 6.22
CA LEU A 143 -3.91 4.73 7.47
C LEU A 143 -2.90 4.96 8.61
N GLY A 144 -1.91 4.07 8.76
CA GLY A 144 -0.84 4.22 9.73
C GLY A 144 0.02 5.47 9.48
N LEU A 145 0.41 5.71 8.23
CA LEU A 145 1.18 6.90 7.84
C LEU A 145 0.40 8.19 8.11
N HIS A 146 -0.88 8.24 7.73
CA HIS A 146 -1.74 9.39 8.01
C HIS A 146 -1.74 9.73 9.49
N SER A 147 -1.97 8.75 10.34
CA SER A 147 -1.98 8.97 11.79
C SER A 147 -0.64 9.44 12.34
N ASN A 148 0.47 8.91 11.82
CA ASN A 148 1.82 9.35 12.23
C ASN A 148 2.13 10.79 11.84
N VAL A 149 1.72 11.20 10.64
CA VAL A 149 2.01 12.54 10.10
C VAL A 149 1.07 13.60 10.69
N SER A 150 -0.23 13.28 10.82
CA SER A 150 -1.24 14.24 11.30
C SER A 150 -1.39 14.26 12.83
N GLY A 151 -0.85 13.28 13.55
CA GLY A 151 -1.09 13.09 14.97
C GLY A 151 -2.51 12.64 15.32
N ALA A 152 -3.26 12.13 14.35
CA ALA A 152 -4.61 11.62 14.56
C ALA A 152 -4.61 10.28 15.31
N ASP A 153 -5.81 9.84 15.75
CA ASP A 153 -6.00 8.52 16.34
C ASP A 153 -5.44 7.42 15.42
N SER A 154 -4.72 6.48 15.99
CA SER A 154 -4.09 5.40 15.24
C SER A 154 -4.36 4.03 15.83
N VAL A 155 -4.30 3.02 14.97
CA VAL A 155 -4.08 1.64 15.38
C VAL A 155 -2.59 1.45 15.57
N LYS A 156 -2.18 1.00 16.74
CA LYS A 156 -0.76 0.68 16.96
C LYS A 156 -0.37 -0.54 16.12
N PRO A 157 0.86 -0.59 15.59
CA PRO A 157 1.30 -1.72 14.78
C PRO A 157 1.11 -3.09 15.45
N GLU A 158 1.31 -3.18 16.78
CA GLU A 158 1.09 -4.40 17.56
C GLU A 158 -0.39 -4.83 17.63
N ASP A 159 -1.33 -3.90 17.50
CA ASP A 159 -2.77 -4.16 17.57
C ASP A 159 -3.42 -4.31 16.18
N ALA A 160 -2.66 -4.07 15.10
CA ALA A 160 -3.20 -3.99 13.74
C ALA A 160 -3.97 -5.26 13.32
N MET A 161 -3.45 -6.45 13.63
CA MET A 161 -4.12 -7.72 13.30
C MET A 161 -5.43 -7.89 14.06
N ALA A 162 -5.46 -7.53 15.36
CA ALA A 162 -6.67 -7.56 16.15
C ALA A 162 -7.71 -6.54 15.69
N TRP A 163 -7.23 -5.36 15.26
CA TRP A 163 -8.11 -4.33 14.73
C TRP A 163 -8.75 -4.74 13.41
N LEU A 164 -8.01 -5.36 12.49
CA LEU A 164 -8.53 -5.80 11.18
C LEU A 164 -9.74 -6.74 11.30
N VAL A 165 -9.80 -7.57 12.34
CA VAL A 165 -10.95 -8.48 12.59
C VAL A 165 -12.04 -7.85 13.46
N SER A 166 -11.85 -6.62 13.97
CA SER A 166 -12.89 -5.87 14.66
C SER A 166 -13.98 -5.36 13.70
N GLU A 167 -15.09 -4.86 14.23
CA GLU A 167 -16.16 -4.27 13.42
C GLU A 167 -15.65 -3.09 12.57
N GLU A 168 -14.85 -2.20 13.16
CA GLU A 168 -14.23 -1.06 12.49
C GLU A 168 -13.25 -1.50 11.40
N GLY A 169 -12.39 -2.49 11.69
CA GLY A 169 -11.45 -3.05 10.73
C GLY A 169 -12.14 -3.78 9.57
N ARG A 170 -13.19 -4.56 9.83
CA ARG A 170 -14.02 -5.20 8.80
C ARG A 170 -14.67 -4.17 7.88
N GLN A 171 -15.18 -3.06 8.44
CA GLN A 171 -15.71 -1.96 7.65
C GLN A 171 -14.62 -1.34 6.77
N PHE A 172 -13.42 -1.11 7.31
CA PHE A 172 -12.28 -0.60 6.55
C PHE A 172 -11.91 -1.52 5.39
N VAL A 173 -11.77 -2.83 5.64
CA VAL A 173 -11.46 -3.83 4.60
C VAL A 173 -12.52 -3.84 3.51
N THR A 174 -13.80 -3.81 3.88
CA THR A 174 -14.91 -3.78 2.91
C THR A 174 -14.86 -2.54 2.04
N LEU A 175 -14.71 -1.35 2.63
CA LEU A 175 -14.63 -0.10 1.88
C LEU A 175 -13.38 -0.02 0.99
N SER A 176 -12.24 -0.53 1.46
CA SER A 176 -11.02 -0.63 0.66
C SER A 176 -11.20 -1.56 -0.53
N SER A 177 -11.75 -2.77 -0.32
CA SER A 177 -12.03 -3.73 -1.40
C SER A 177 -12.99 -3.15 -2.45
N GLU A 178 -14.02 -2.43 -2.03
CA GLU A 178 -14.94 -1.73 -2.95
C GLU A 178 -14.23 -0.65 -3.77
N ALA A 179 -13.32 0.11 -3.15
CA ALA A 179 -12.56 1.13 -3.86
C ALA A 179 -11.59 0.50 -4.89
N TRP A 180 -10.97 -0.63 -4.56
CA TRP A 180 -10.13 -1.38 -5.51
C TRP A 180 -10.95 -2.09 -6.59
N PHE A 181 -12.16 -2.58 -6.29
CA PHE A 181 -13.11 -3.04 -7.30
C PHE A 181 -13.39 -1.94 -8.33
N ALA A 182 -13.77 -0.75 -7.87
CA ALA A 182 -14.05 0.38 -8.76
C ALA A 182 -12.84 0.76 -9.63
N ALA A 183 -11.62 0.78 -9.05
CA ALA A 183 -10.39 1.05 -9.79
C ALA A 183 -10.09 -0.05 -10.84
N ASN A 184 -10.38 -1.31 -10.53
CA ASN A 184 -10.18 -2.44 -11.44
C ASN A 184 -11.13 -2.36 -12.64
N VAL A 185 -12.41 -2.09 -12.41
CA VAL A 185 -13.39 -1.86 -13.48
C VAL A 185 -13.00 -0.66 -14.34
N ALA A 186 -12.57 0.44 -13.72
CA ALA A 186 -12.10 1.63 -14.43
C ALA A 186 -10.86 1.37 -15.31
N SER A 187 -10.05 0.35 -14.98
CA SER A 187 -8.90 -0.08 -15.78
C SER A 187 -9.28 -0.95 -16.99
N GLY A 188 -10.55 -1.34 -17.11
CA GLY A 188 -11.08 -2.15 -18.20
C GLY A 188 -11.33 -3.63 -17.85
N GLU A 189 -11.24 -4.02 -16.58
CA GLU A 189 -11.62 -5.37 -16.16
C GLU A 189 -13.15 -5.53 -16.25
N GLU A 190 -13.61 -6.73 -16.61
CA GLU A 190 -15.03 -7.04 -16.64
C GLU A 190 -15.62 -6.98 -15.21
N GLU A 191 -16.74 -6.26 -15.06
CA GLU A 191 -17.36 -6.02 -13.75
C GLU A 191 -17.64 -7.31 -12.95
N PRO A 192 -18.18 -8.42 -13.53
CA PRO A 192 -18.38 -9.66 -12.79
C PRO A 192 -17.06 -10.26 -12.25
N VAL A 193 -15.99 -10.22 -13.05
CA VAL A 193 -14.66 -10.73 -12.66
C VAL A 193 -14.08 -9.88 -11.54
N ALA A 194 -14.15 -8.55 -11.70
CA ALA A 194 -13.68 -7.62 -10.68
C ALA A 194 -14.44 -7.76 -9.36
N ARG A 195 -15.77 -8.02 -9.42
CA ARG A 195 -16.62 -8.23 -8.24
C ARG A 195 -16.22 -9.49 -7.48
N GLU A 196 -16.11 -10.63 -8.18
CA GLU A 196 -15.70 -11.88 -7.57
C GLU A 196 -14.32 -11.80 -6.91
N ALA A 197 -13.39 -11.08 -7.54
CA ALA A 197 -12.06 -10.85 -6.97
C ALA A 197 -12.12 -10.00 -5.69
N ALA A 198 -12.93 -8.93 -5.67
CA ALA A 198 -13.11 -8.07 -4.50
C ALA A 198 -13.78 -8.84 -3.34
N ASP A 199 -14.78 -9.67 -3.62
CA ASP A 199 -15.46 -10.48 -2.61
C ASP A 199 -14.49 -11.48 -1.97
N ARG A 200 -13.68 -12.17 -2.79
CA ARG A 200 -12.62 -13.07 -2.29
C ARG A 200 -11.57 -12.33 -1.46
N THR A 201 -11.17 -11.15 -1.89
CA THR A 201 -10.23 -10.30 -1.13
C THR A 201 -10.82 -9.93 0.23
N THR A 202 -12.07 -9.46 0.27
CA THR A 202 -12.75 -9.12 1.52
C THR A 202 -12.79 -10.32 2.46
N ALA A 203 -13.23 -11.48 1.97
CA ALA A 203 -13.30 -12.71 2.75
C ALA A 203 -11.92 -13.13 3.31
N ALA A 204 -10.86 -13.03 2.49
CA ALA A 204 -9.50 -13.37 2.91
C ALA A 204 -8.98 -12.45 4.03
N TYR A 205 -9.22 -11.15 3.94
CA TYR A 205 -8.77 -10.19 4.96
C TYR A 205 -9.62 -10.19 6.22
N THR A 206 -10.91 -10.52 6.15
CA THR A 206 -11.81 -10.59 7.31
C THR A 206 -11.83 -11.94 8.00
N GLY A 207 -11.20 -12.96 7.40
CA GLY A 207 -11.19 -14.33 7.93
C GLY A 207 -12.48 -15.10 7.66
N ASP A 208 -13.36 -14.61 6.80
CA ASP A 208 -14.65 -15.24 6.47
C ASP A 208 -14.52 -16.26 5.29
N GLY A 209 -13.31 -16.49 4.79
CA GLY A 209 -12.98 -17.33 3.62
C GLY A 209 -12.53 -18.76 3.95
N SER A 210 -12.81 -19.30 5.15
CA SER A 210 -12.41 -20.66 5.57
C SER A 210 -13.58 -21.61 5.68
#